data_7cfbd29e1909166726aca72ca06d82b9
#
_entry.id   7cfbd29e1909166726aca72ca06d82b9
#
_cell.length_a   1.000
_cell.length_b   1.000
_cell.length_c   1.000
_cell.angle_alpha   90.00
_cell.angle_beta   90.00
_cell.angle_gamma   90.00
#
_symmetry.space_group_name_H-M   'P 1'
#
loop_
_entity.id
_entity.type
_entity.pdbx_description
1 polymer ?
#
loop_
_entity_poly.entity_id
_entity_poly.type
_entity_poly.pdbx_seq_one_letter_code
_entity_poly.pdbx_strand_id
1 'polypeptide(L)'
;LLAPASEEAVMIENIIEITTSVLALLVTLGILVTVHEFGHFWVARRCGVKVLKFSIGFGKAVKTWVGKDGVEYVIAPIPLGGYVRMLGQEDTSVPDAEAVPAEDRSKSFAAKSVWQRMAISAAGPAANFLLAIVIFWIINIAYGTSGVAPIISSVVEGSVAERAGLESGDEILAVDGEPTLIWQQVALQLIGRMGESGSVTFSVKGAESSAARDVSVPILGFMADSTEPRPLKALGITQIDIPAVIDKLVEGQAGDQAGLLAGDRIVSVAGQRVDGWSQW
;
A
#
# COMPACT_ATOMS: atom_id res chain seq x y z
N LEU A 1 29.24 -25.01 11.44
CA LEU A 1 28.51 -26.04 10.68
C LEU A 1 27.19 -26.26 11.42
N LEU A 2 26.12 -25.56 11.02
CA LEU A 2 24.76 -25.86 11.44
C LEU A 2 24.32 -27.08 10.63
N ALA A 3 23.81 -28.10 11.29
CA ALA A 3 23.23 -29.24 10.62
C ALA A 3 22.05 -28.78 9.74
N PRO A 4 21.84 -29.36 8.55
CA PRO A 4 20.69 -29.03 7.73
C PRO A 4 19.39 -29.34 8.51
N ALA A 5 18.41 -28.44 8.40
CA ALA A 5 17.10 -28.65 9.00
C ALA A 5 16.53 -29.98 8.47
N SER A 6 15.94 -30.79 9.34
CA SER A 6 15.34 -32.05 8.91
C SER A 6 14.16 -31.73 7.98
N GLU A 7 13.91 -32.60 6.97
CA GLU A 7 12.76 -32.46 6.05
C GLU A 7 11.43 -32.26 6.82
N GLU A 8 11.31 -32.87 7.98
CA GLU A 8 10.17 -32.71 8.88
C GLU A 8 10.04 -31.28 9.43
N ALA A 9 11.15 -30.62 9.76
CA ALA A 9 11.15 -29.26 10.26
C ALA A 9 10.73 -28.26 9.17
N VAL A 10 11.22 -28.43 7.94
CA VAL A 10 10.84 -27.61 6.77
C VAL A 10 9.36 -27.81 6.42
N MET A 11 8.87 -29.06 6.49
CA MET A 11 7.46 -29.35 6.22
C MET A 11 6.55 -28.68 7.28
N ILE A 12 6.91 -28.74 8.56
CA ILE A 12 6.16 -28.11 9.65
C ILE A 12 6.14 -26.59 9.47
N GLU A 13 7.28 -25.97 9.13
CA GLU A 13 7.37 -24.52 8.88
C GLU A 13 6.47 -24.08 7.73
N ASN A 14 6.48 -24.80 6.61
CA ASN A 14 5.59 -24.54 5.47
C ASN A 14 4.11 -24.68 5.84
N ILE A 15 3.73 -25.68 6.63
CA ILE A 15 2.34 -25.85 7.07
C ILE A 15 1.91 -24.68 7.97
N ILE A 16 2.77 -24.25 8.88
CA ILE A 16 2.50 -23.10 9.75
C ILE A 16 2.34 -21.82 8.93
N GLU A 17 3.23 -21.58 7.97
CA GLU A 17 3.20 -20.41 7.11
C GLU A 17 1.91 -20.37 6.26
N ILE A 18 1.55 -21.47 5.61
CA ILE A 18 0.31 -21.58 4.84
C ILE A 18 -0.91 -21.36 5.72
N THR A 19 -0.95 -22.01 6.89
CA THR A 19 -2.07 -21.90 7.83
C THR A 19 -2.23 -20.46 8.32
N THR A 20 -1.13 -19.81 8.68
CA THR A 20 -1.12 -18.42 9.14
C THR A 20 -1.58 -17.46 8.03
N SER A 21 -1.11 -17.68 6.80
CA SER A 21 -1.49 -16.88 5.63
C SER A 21 -2.98 -17.01 5.31
N VAL A 22 -3.51 -18.23 5.34
CA VAL A 22 -4.94 -18.48 5.13
C VAL A 22 -5.79 -17.84 6.23
N LEU A 23 -5.38 -17.98 7.49
CA LEU A 23 -6.08 -17.37 8.62
C LEU A 23 -6.06 -15.82 8.52
N ALA A 24 -4.91 -15.23 8.20
CA ALA A 24 -4.78 -13.80 8.00
C ALA A 24 -5.67 -13.29 6.86
N LEU A 25 -5.74 -14.04 5.74
CA LEU A 25 -6.63 -13.73 4.62
C LEU A 25 -8.10 -13.74 5.06
N LEU A 26 -8.54 -14.78 5.77
CA LEU A 26 -9.94 -14.89 6.24
C LEU A 26 -10.30 -13.77 7.22
N VAL A 27 -9.42 -13.43 8.15
CA VAL A 27 -9.62 -12.31 9.09
C VAL A 27 -9.72 -10.99 8.33
N THR A 28 -8.80 -10.73 7.41
CA THR A 28 -8.78 -9.50 6.60
C THR A 28 -10.04 -9.36 5.76
N LEU A 29 -10.46 -10.42 5.07
CA LEU A 29 -11.70 -10.43 4.29
C LEU A 29 -12.92 -10.22 5.20
N GLY A 30 -12.96 -10.87 6.35
CA GLY A 30 -14.04 -10.70 7.33
C GLY A 30 -14.18 -9.25 7.79
N ILE A 31 -13.06 -8.58 8.07
CA ILE A 31 -13.07 -7.15 8.46
C ILE A 31 -13.53 -6.27 7.30
N LEU A 32 -12.95 -6.46 6.10
CA LEU A 32 -13.29 -5.67 4.90
C LEU A 32 -14.76 -5.78 4.55
N VAL A 33 -15.30 -7.01 4.56
CA VAL A 33 -16.72 -7.25 4.27
C VAL A 33 -17.61 -6.63 5.35
N THR A 34 -17.25 -6.78 6.62
CA THR A 34 -18.03 -6.19 7.72
C THR A 34 -18.12 -4.68 7.61
N VAL A 35 -17.00 -4.01 7.31
CA VAL A 35 -16.95 -2.54 7.13
C VAL A 35 -17.70 -2.13 5.87
N HIS A 36 -17.60 -2.88 4.79
CA HIS A 36 -18.34 -2.67 3.55
C HIS A 36 -19.85 -2.70 3.78
N GLU A 37 -20.36 -3.76 4.38
CA GLU A 37 -21.79 -3.92 4.68
C GLU A 37 -22.26 -2.88 5.69
N PHE A 38 -21.42 -2.53 6.67
CA PHE A 38 -21.72 -1.46 7.61
C PHE A 38 -21.87 -0.11 6.92
N GLY A 39 -21.07 0.16 5.88
CA GLY A 39 -21.23 1.37 5.05
C GLY A 39 -22.62 1.47 4.43
N HIS A 40 -23.10 0.41 3.77
CA HIS A 40 -24.45 0.32 3.21
C HIS A 40 -25.52 0.48 4.31
N PHE A 41 -25.37 -0.25 5.38
CA PHE A 41 -26.27 -0.20 6.54
C PHE A 41 -26.43 1.20 7.11
N TRP A 42 -25.31 1.87 7.36
CA TRP A 42 -25.30 3.18 8.00
C TRP A 42 -25.95 4.25 7.12
N VAL A 43 -25.58 4.30 5.82
CA VAL A 43 -26.12 5.29 4.89
C VAL A 43 -27.58 5.01 4.56
N ALA A 44 -27.98 3.74 4.42
CA ALA A 44 -29.39 3.38 4.22
C ALA A 44 -30.28 3.90 5.36
N ARG A 45 -29.85 3.73 6.60
CA ARG A 45 -30.58 4.26 7.77
C ARG A 45 -30.62 5.78 7.79
N ARG A 46 -29.52 6.46 7.40
CA ARG A 46 -29.48 7.93 7.28
C ARG A 46 -30.41 8.45 6.19
N CYS A 47 -30.60 7.69 5.13
CA CYS A 47 -31.57 7.98 4.09
C CYS A 47 -33.01 7.60 4.45
N GLY A 48 -33.25 7.09 5.65
CA GLY A 48 -34.58 6.66 6.13
C GLY A 48 -35.08 5.40 5.42
N VAL A 49 -34.19 4.50 5.01
CA VAL A 49 -34.53 3.16 4.52
C VAL A 49 -34.65 2.22 5.72
N LYS A 50 -35.70 1.41 5.75
CA LYS A 50 -35.87 0.37 6.77
C LYS A 50 -34.97 -0.81 6.43
N VAL A 51 -33.96 -1.05 7.27
CA VAL A 51 -33.11 -2.23 7.17
C VAL A 51 -33.77 -3.37 7.93
N LEU A 52 -33.92 -4.51 7.27
CA LEU A 52 -34.56 -5.71 7.82
C LEU A 52 -33.53 -6.65 8.43
N LYS A 53 -32.38 -6.80 7.77
CA LYS A 53 -31.35 -7.76 8.18
C LYS A 53 -29.95 -7.23 7.86
N PHE A 54 -29.02 -7.50 8.76
CA PHE A 54 -27.59 -7.25 8.60
C PHE A 54 -26.85 -8.57 8.86
N SER A 55 -26.20 -9.10 7.83
CA SER A 55 -25.49 -10.39 7.91
C SER A 55 -24.01 -10.23 7.63
N ILE A 56 -23.19 -10.78 8.52
CA ILE A 56 -21.76 -10.95 8.32
C ILE A 56 -21.51 -12.43 8.03
N GLY A 57 -20.91 -12.71 6.88
CA GLY A 57 -20.67 -14.08 6.41
C GLY A 57 -21.86 -14.69 5.67
N PHE A 58 -21.58 -15.85 5.06
CA PHE A 58 -22.55 -16.69 4.36
C PHE A 58 -22.71 -18.05 5.06
N GLY A 59 -23.81 -18.73 4.76
CA GLY A 59 -24.11 -20.06 5.25
C GLY A 59 -25.13 -20.08 6.38
N LYS A 60 -25.19 -21.22 7.09
CA LYS A 60 -26.13 -21.39 8.19
C LYS A 60 -25.72 -20.51 9.36
N ALA A 61 -26.64 -19.66 9.83
CA ALA A 61 -26.40 -18.75 10.93
C ALA A 61 -25.83 -19.46 12.18
N VAL A 62 -24.69 -18.99 12.65
CA VAL A 62 -24.12 -19.42 13.95
C VAL A 62 -24.78 -18.68 15.08
N LYS A 63 -25.09 -17.40 14.87
CA LYS A 63 -25.76 -16.55 15.84
C LYS A 63 -26.72 -15.59 15.16
N THR A 64 -27.92 -15.47 15.70
CA THR A 64 -28.96 -14.53 15.25
C THR A 64 -29.54 -13.83 16.43
N TRP A 65 -29.75 -12.51 16.35
CA TRP A 65 -30.49 -11.75 17.36
C TRP A 65 -31.18 -10.55 16.70
N VAL A 66 -32.24 -10.07 17.31
CA VAL A 66 -32.92 -8.85 16.86
C VAL A 66 -32.47 -7.69 17.74
N GLY A 67 -32.02 -6.63 17.13
CA GLY A 67 -31.61 -5.40 17.80
C GLY A 67 -32.83 -4.61 18.31
N LYS A 68 -32.58 -3.65 19.19
CA LYS A 68 -33.64 -2.71 19.69
C LYS A 68 -34.23 -1.86 18.56
N ASP A 69 -33.55 -1.78 17.45
CA ASP A 69 -33.93 -1.06 16.21
C ASP A 69 -34.79 -1.92 15.27
N GLY A 70 -35.11 -3.16 15.66
CA GLY A 70 -35.88 -4.11 14.86
C GLY A 70 -35.11 -4.79 13.75
N VAL A 71 -33.79 -4.56 13.63
CA VAL A 71 -32.94 -5.21 12.63
C VAL A 71 -32.54 -6.60 13.12
N GLU A 72 -32.64 -7.59 12.23
CA GLU A 72 -32.09 -8.93 12.48
C GLU A 72 -30.60 -8.94 12.16
N TYR A 73 -29.78 -9.18 13.17
CA TYR A 73 -28.33 -9.32 13.01
C TYR A 73 -27.96 -10.80 12.95
N VAL A 74 -27.12 -11.17 11.98
CA VAL A 74 -26.70 -12.55 11.74
C VAL A 74 -25.18 -12.62 11.61
N ILE A 75 -24.61 -13.64 12.25
CA ILE A 75 -23.22 -14.06 12.04
C ILE A 75 -23.22 -15.46 11.44
N ALA A 76 -22.58 -15.63 10.32
CA ALA A 76 -22.44 -16.90 9.62
C ALA A 76 -20.95 -17.28 9.48
N PRO A 77 -20.62 -18.59 9.33
CA PRO A 77 -19.25 -19.09 9.49
C PRO A 77 -18.32 -18.80 8.30
N ILE A 78 -18.84 -18.48 7.12
CA ILE A 78 -18.04 -18.27 5.91
C ILE A 78 -17.81 -16.76 5.74
N PRO A 79 -16.61 -16.22 6.06
CA PRO A 79 -16.35 -14.77 6.08
C PRO A 79 -16.06 -14.18 4.67
N LEU A 80 -16.53 -14.85 3.61
CA LEU A 80 -16.29 -14.44 2.22
C LEU A 80 -17.31 -13.42 1.69
N GLY A 81 -18.18 -12.89 2.55
CA GLY A 81 -19.19 -11.92 2.15
C GLY A 81 -20.13 -11.56 3.30
N GLY A 82 -21.14 -10.77 2.99
CA GLY A 82 -22.20 -10.35 3.87
C GLY A 82 -23.32 -9.76 3.05
N TYR A 83 -24.36 -9.28 3.69
CA TYR A 83 -25.41 -8.53 3.02
C TYR A 83 -26.25 -7.69 3.99
N VAL A 84 -26.76 -6.60 3.47
CA VAL A 84 -27.74 -5.74 4.12
C VAL A 84 -29.06 -5.86 3.37
N ARG A 85 -30.05 -6.48 3.99
CA ARG A 85 -31.39 -6.57 3.40
C ARG A 85 -32.20 -5.32 3.75
N MET A 86 -32.56 -4.57 2.71
CA MET A 86 -33.34 -3.35 2.82
C MET A 86 -34.76 -3.59 2.34
N LEU A 87 -35.73 -2.93 2.95
CA LEU A 87 -37.13 -3.02 2.53
C LEU A 87 -37.28 -2.49 1.10
N GLY A 88 -37.95 -3.28 0.22
CA GLY A 88 -38.22 -2.92 -1.16
C GLY A 88 -36.96 -2.87 -2.05
N GLN A 89 -35.88 -3.50 -1.66
CA GLN A 89 -34.82 -3.89 -2.54
C GLN A 89 -35.22 -5.21 -3.21
N GLU A 90 -35.31 -5.22 -4.53
CA GLU A 90 -35.60 -6.45 -5.28
C GLU A 90 -34.38 -7.37 -5.16
N ASP A 91 -34.45 -8.31 -4.24
CA ASP A 91 -33.51 -9.40 -4.15
C ASP A 91 -34.05 -10.58 -4.97
N THR A 92 -33.62 -10.68 -6.21
CA THR A 92 -34.02 -11.74 -7.15
C THR A 92 -33.62 -13.14 -6.67
N SER A 93 -32.84 -13.24 -5.59
CA SER A 93 -32.41 -14.49 -4.96
C SER A 93 -33.39 -15.03 -3.90
N VAL A 94 -34.41 -14.24 -3.51
CA VAL A 94 -35.40 -14.65 -2.50
C VAL A 94 -36.78 -14.79 -3.13
N PRO A 95 -37.35 -16.00 -3.22
CA PRO A 95 -38.64 -16.26 -3.91
C PRO A 95 -39.85 -15.53 -3.30
N ASP A 96 -39.79 -15.08 -2.05
CA ASP A 96 -40.87 -14.44 -1.31
C ASP A 96 -40.52 -12.98 -0.97
N ALA A 97 -40.43 -12.11 -1.97
CA ALA A 97 -40.41 -10.67 -1.73
C ALA A 97 -41.81 -10.27 -1.18
N GLU A 98 -41.95 -10.22 0.14
CA GLU A 98 -43.20 -9.71 0.80
C GLU A 98 -43.52 -8.34 0.25
N ALA A 99 -44.76 -8.16 -0.19
CA ALA A 99 -45.23 -6.86 -0.69
C ALA A 99 -45.07 -5.82 0.43
N VAL A 100 -44.36 -4.72 0.08
CA VAL A 100 -44.08 -3.63 1.04
C VAL A 100 -45.36 -3.11 1.62
N PRO A 101 -45.59 -3.20 2.98
CA PRO A 101 -46.77 -2.68 3.63
C PRO A 101 -47.01 -1.21 3.28
N ALA A 102 -48.27 -0.80 3.13
CA ALA A 102 -48.62 0.54 2.73
C ALA A 102 -48.01 1.63 3.65
N GLU A 103 -47.94 1.34 4.93
CA GLU A 103 -47.35 2.23 5.96
C GLU A 103 -45.84 2.39 5.89
N ASP A 104 -45.15 1.43 5.33
CA ASP A 104 -43.68 1.43 5.20
C ASP A 104 -43.18 1.77 3.79
N ARG A 105 -44.08 2.06 2.85
CA ARG A 105 -43.70 2.39 1.43
C ARG A 105 -42.68 3.52 1.35
N SER A 106 -42.80 4.56 2.16
CA SER A 106 -41.85 5.69 2.19
C SER A 106 -40.48 5.31 2.72
N LYS A 107 -40.34 4.19 3.42
CA LYS A 107 -39.10 3.64 3.99
C LYS A 107 -38.46 2.57 3.09
N SER A 108 -39.09 2.29 1.93
CA SER A 108 -38.56 1.37 0.94
C SER A 108 -37.35 1.97 0.22
N PHE A 109 -36.36 1.14 -0.12
CA PHE A 109 -35.22 1.55 -0.96
C PHE A 109 -35.67 2.06 -2.32
N ALA A 110 -36.65 1.39 -2.95
CA ALA A 110 -37.18 1.79 -4.26
C ALA A 110 -37.89 3.17 -4.22
N ALA A 111 -38.43 3.57 -3.08
CA ALA A 111 -39.12 4.86 -2.91
C ALA A 111 -38.12 6.02 -2.69
N LYS A 112 -36.82 5.76 -2.54
CA LYS A 112 -35.80 6.80 -2.33
C LYS A 112 -35.42 7.46 -3.66
N SER A 113 -34.95 8.72 -3.57
CA SER A 113 -34.43 9.43 -4.73
C SER A 113 -33.24 8.69 -5.35
N VAL A 114 -32.97 8.93 -6.63
CA VAL A 114 -31.81 8.35 -7.34
C VAL A 114 -30.50 8.64 -6.59
N TRP A 115 -30.34 9.86 -6.10
CA TRP A 115 -29.13 10.27 -5.35
C TRP A 115 -28.98 9.53 -4.04
N GLN A 116 -30.06 9.29 -3.31
CA GLN A 116 -30.02 8.49 -2.09
C GLN A 116 -29.67 7.03 -2.37
N ARG A 117 -30.25 6.44 -3.43
CA ARG A 117 -29.90 5.07 -3.83
C ARG A 117 -28.45 4.95 -4.27
N MET A 118 -27.94 5.92 -5.04
CA MET A 118 -26.52 5.99 -5.42
C MET A 118 -25.61 6.11 -4.18
N ALA A 119 -25.97 7.00 -3.25
CA ALA A 119 -25.21 7.15 -2.00
C ALA A 119 -25.16 5.86 -1.19
N ILE A 120 -26.29 5.14 -1.08
CA ILE A 120 -26.34 3.85 -0.40
C ILE A 120 -25.46 2.82 -1.12
N SER A 121 -25.54 2.74 -2.46
CA SER A 121 -24.75 1.79 -3.24
C SER A 121 -23.24 2.10 -3.19
N ALA A 122 -22.85 3.36 -3.15
CA ALA A 122 -21.45 3.78 -3.05
C ALA A 122 -20.88 3.67 -1.61
N ALA A 123 -21.74 3.57 -0.59
CA ALA A 123 -21.34 3.63 0.80
C ALA A 123 -20.45 2.46 1.24
N GLY A 124 -20.68 1.25 0.71
CA GLY A 124 -19.85 0.08 0.99
C GLY A 124 -18.40 0.29 0.55
N PRO A 125 -18.15 0.50 -0.76
CA PRO A 125 -16.80 0.81 -1.24
C PRO A 125 -16.17 2.01 -0.51
N ALA A 126 -16.92 3.09 -0.30
CA ALA A 126 -16.43 4.29 0.39
C ALA A 126 -15.99 3.98 1.83
N ALA A 127 -16.70 3.12 2.55
CA ALA A 127 -16.33 2.69 3.89
C ALA A 127 -14.99 1.93 3.89
N ASN A 128 -14.74 1.08 2.89
CA ASN A 128 -13.45 0.39 2.75
C ASN A 128 -12.30 1.35 2.40
N PHE A 129 -12.53 2.37 1.59
CA PHE A 129 -11.54 3.42 1.35
C PHE A 129 -11.22 4.21 2.63
N LEU A 130 -12.23 4.57 3.41
CA LEU A 130 -12.02 5.23 4.70
C LEU A 130 -11.24 4.34 5.68
N LEU A 131 -11.56 3.04 5.73
CA LEU A 131 -10.81 2.07 6.54
C LEU A 131 -9.34 2.02 6.11
N ALA A 132 -9.06 1.95 4.80
CA ALA A 132 -7.71 1.94 4.28
C ALA A 132 -6.94 3.22 4.68
N ILE A 133 -7.55 4.40 4.53
CA ILE A 133 -6.95 5.68 4.95
C ILE A 133 -6.61 5.65 6.44
N VAL A 134 -7.54 5.20 7.29
CA VAL A 134 -7.33 5.12 8.74
C VAL A 134 -6.20 4.15 9.09
N ILE A 135 -6.16 2.97 8.46
CA ILE A 135 -5.10 1.97 8.70
C ILE A 135 -3.74 2.53 8.27
N PHE A 136 -3.63 3.13 7.07
CA PHE A 136 -2.39 3.74 6.62
C PHE A 136 -1.93 4.88 7.54
N TRP A 137 -2.87 5.69 8.02
CA TRP A 137 -2.57 6.76 8.97
C TRP A 137 -2.03 6.22 10.29
N ILE A 138 -2.66 5.17 10.83
CA ILE A 138 -2.19 4.49 12.06
C ILE A 138 -0.79 3.90 11.85
N ILE A 139 -0.55 3.21 10.72
CA ILE A 139 0.75 2.63 10.40
C ILE A 139 1.83 3.72 10.33
N ASN A 140 1.54 4.83 9.63
CA ASN A 140 2.50 5.93 9.53
C ASN A 140 2.81 6.60 10.88
N ILE A 141 1.82 6.72 11.76
CA ILE A 141 2.05 7.25 13.12
C ILE A 141 2.86 6.28 13.98
N ALA A 142 2.55 4.98 13.88
CA ALA A 142 3.17 3.96 14.73
C ALA A 142 4.61 3.63 14.32
N TYR A 143 4.88 3.57 13.03
CA TYR A 143 6.16 3.09 12.48
C TYR A 143 6.94 4.17 11.75
N GLY A 144 6.35 5.33 11.47
CA GLY A 144 6.96 6.38 10.67
C GLY A 144 7.12 5.98 9.20
N THR A 145 7.93 6.73 8.48
CA THR A 145 8.36 6.40 7.11
C THR A 145 9.70 5.68 7.16
N SER A 146 9.70 4.40 6.78
CA SER A 146 10.94 3.64 6.64
C SER A 146 11.57 3.91 5.27
N GLY A 147 12.87 4.14 5.25
CA GLY A 147 13.61 4.35 4.01
C GLY A 147 15.09 4.61 4.27
N VAL A 148 15.87 4.65 3.21
CA VAL A 148 17.29 4.96 3.26
C VAL A 148 17.47 6.47 3.26
N ALA A 149 18.25 6.99 4.21
CA ALA A 149 18.59 8.42 4.28
C ALA A 149 19.21 8.89 2.94
N PRO A 150 18.86 10.10 2.48
CA PRO A 150 19.24 10.57 1.15
C PRO A 150 20.69 11.13 1.16
N ILE A 151 21.65 10.25 1.43
CA ILE A 151 23.09 10.56 1.41
C ILE A 151 23.64 10.22 0.03
N ILE A 152 24.24 11.20 -0.63
CA ILE A 152 24.84 11.06 -1.94
C ILE A 152 26.08 10.14 -1.85
N SER A 153 26.05 9.01 -2.53
CA SER A 153 27.19 8.08 -2.59
C SER A 153 28.29 8.60 -3.50
N SER A 154 27.91 9.04 -4.68
CA SER A 154 28.84 9.65 -5.65
C SER A 154 28.10 10.60 -6.58
N VAL A 155 28.84 11.53 -7.15
CA VAL A 155 28.36 12.43 -8.19
C VAL A 155 29.15 12.13 -9.47
N VAL A 156 28.43 12.00 -10.59
CA VAL A 156 29.06 11.69 -11.88
C VAL A 156 29.86 12.89 -12.35
N GLU A 157 31.14 12.67 -12.76
CA GLU A 157 32.01 13.69 -13.27
C GLU A 157 31.44 14.38 -14.53
N GLY A 158 31.48 15.69 -14.57
CA GLY A 158 30.89 16.50 -15.63
C GLY A 158 29.37 16.62 -15.61
N SER A 159 28.69 16.05 -14.59
CA SER A 159 27.24 16.16 -14.44
C SER A 159 26.77 17.56 -14.03
N VAL A 160 25.46 17.80 -14.14
CA VAL A 160 24.88 19.07 -13.67
C VAL A 160 24.93 19.19 -12.15
N ALA A 161 24.84 18.09 -11.44
CA ALA A 161 24.96 18.03 -9.98
C ALA A 161 26.37 18.41 -9.51
N GLU A 162 27.42 17.87 -10.14
CA GLU A 162 28.81 18.21 -9.82
C GLU A 162 29.10 19.68 -10.10
N ARG A 163 28.74 20.19 -11.28
CA ARG A 163 28.92 21.61 -11.62
C ARG A 163 28.18 22.56 -10.69
N ALA A 164 27.08 22.13 -10.11
CA ALA A 164 26.33 22.89 -9.11
C ALA A 164 26.97 22.84 -7.72
N GLY A 165 27.91 21.91 -7.49
CA GLY A 165 28.63 21.78 -6.22
C GLY A 165 28.01 20.79 -5.24
N LEU A 166 27.25 19.81 -5.72
CA LEU A 166 26.89 18.63 -4.93
C LEU A 166 28.08 17.68 -4.84
N GLU A 167 28.31 17.10 -3.67
CA GLU A 167 29.46 16.26 -3.37
C GLU A 167 29.07 14.92 -2.79
N SER A 168 29.97 13.94 -2.89
CA SER A 168 29.81 12.66 -2.20
C SER A 168 29.79 12.86 -0.69
N GLY A 169 28.85 12.21 0.01
CA GLY A 169 28.64 12.35 1.45
C GLY A 169 27.65 13.46 1.83
N ASP A 170 27.20 14.29 0.88
CA ASP A 170 26.13 15.26 1.15
C ASP A 170 24.82 14.53 1.49
N GLU A 171 24.20 14.89 2.60
CA GLU A 171 22.84 14.48 2.98
C GLU A 171 21.84 15.51 2.47
N ILE A 172 20.87 15.10 1.66
CA ILE A 172 19.81 15.98 1.14
C ILE A 172 18.74 16.15 2.21
N LEU A 173 18.61 17.36 2.76
CA LEU A 173 17.62 17.66 3.80
C LEU A 173 16.29 18.14 3.21
N ALA A 174 16.33 18.84 2.07
CA ALA A 174 15.14 19.34 1.38
C ALA A 174 15.40 19.50 -0.11
N VAL A 175 14.30 19.44 -0.90
CA VAL A 175 14.28 19.77 -2.32
C VAL A 175 13.24 20.85 -2.55
N ASP A 176 13.63 21.98 -3.15
CA ASP A 176 12.79 23.17 -3.36
C ASP A 176 12.06 23.65 -2.08
N GLY A 177 12.72 23.50 -0.93
CA GLY A 177 12.19 23.87 0.38
C GLY A 177 11.32 22.81 1.06
N GLU A 178 10.95 21.72 0.36
CA GLU A 178 10.20 20.62 0.92
C GLU A 178 11.14 19.61 1.60
N PRO A 179 10.98 19.31 2.91
CA PRO A 179 11.85 18.40 3.63
C PRO A 179 11.84 16.99 3.06
N THR A 180 13.02 16.37 2.95
CA THR A 180 13.19 15.00 2.47
C THR A 180 14.01 14.18 3.47
N LEU A 181 13.39 13.12 4.01
CA LEU A 181 14.00 12.22 5.01
C LEU A 181 14.56 10.94 4.37
N ILE A 182 14.08 10.59 3.19
CA ILE A 182 14.41 9.35 2.48
C ILE A 182 14.53 9.59 0.98
N TRP A 183 15.27 8.75 0.28
CA TRP A 183 15.48 8.85 -1.17
C TRP A 183 14.20 8.87 -2.00
N GLN A 184 13.15 8.15 -1.56
CA GLN A 184 11.86 8.13 -2.27
C GLN A 184 11.21 9.52 -2.30
N GLN A 185 11.34 10.31 -1.23
CA GLN A 185 10.81 11.67 -1.20
C GLN A 185 11.59 12.60 -2.13
N VAL A 186 12.94 12.49 -2.15
CA VAL A 186 13.77 13.23 -3.11
C VAL A 186 13.36 12.90 -4.55
N ALA A 187 13.22 11.61 -4.88
CA ALA A 187 12.82 11.19 -6.21
C ALA A 187 11.42 11.71 -6.60
N LEU A 188 10.46 11.71 -5.66
CA LEU A 188 9.11 12.20 -5.89
C LEU A 188 9.09 13.71 -6.19
N GLN A 189 9.84 14.53 -5.43
CA GLN A 189 9.96 15.96 -5.68
C GLN A 189 10.57 16.22 -7.07
N LEU A 190 11.60 15.48 -7.45
CA LEU A 190 12.24 15.62 -8.76
C LEU A 190 11.32 15.17 -9.90
N ILE A 191 10.51 14.13 -9.72
CA ILE A 191 9.48 13.70 -10.69
C ILE A 191 8.45 14.81 -10.90
N GLY A 192 8.08 15.54 -9.86
CA GLY A 192 7.20 16.70 -9.97
C GLY A 192 7.71 17.81 -10.88
N ARG A 193 9.03 17.84 -11.16
CA ARG A 193 9.69 18.84 -12.03
C ARG A 193 9.90 18.36 -13.48
N MET A 194 9.33 17.21 -13.87
CA MET A 194 9.47 16.69 -15.23
C MET A 194 8.93 17.66 -16.27
N GLY A 195 9.70 17.82 -17.35
CA GLY A 195 9.38 18.76 -18.45
C GLY A 195 9.70 20.22 -18.15
N GLU A 196 10.06 20.56 -16.91
CA GLU A 196 10.36 21.93 -16.54
C GLU A 196 11.79 22.35 -16.87
N SER A 197 11.98 23.66 -16.97
CA SER A 197 13.28 24.32 -17.13
C SER A 197 13.44 25.38 -16.06
N GLY A 198 14.64 25.56 -15.58
CA GLY A 198 14.96 26.50 -14.49
C GLY A 198 16.01 25.91 -13.55
N SER A 199 15.76 25.86 -12.27
CA SER A 199 16.65 25.23 -11.29
C SER A 199 15.86 24.49 -10.21
N VAL A 200 16.50 23.44 -9.68
CA VAL A 200 16.05 22.71 -8.47
C VAL A 200 17.02 23.08 -7.35
N THR A 201 16.48 23.49 -6.22
CA THR A 201 17.29 23.84 -5.04
C THR A 201 17.34 22.67 -4.08
N PHE A 202 18.55 22.21 -3.78
CA PHE A 202 18.82 21.20 -2.78
C PHE A 202 19.38 21.85 -1.53
N SER A 203 18.71 21.67 -0.39
CA SER A 203 19.30 21.98 0.90
C SER A 203 20.08 20.76 1.37
N VAL A 204 21.41 20.86 1.43
CA VAL A 204 22.28 19.72 1.76
C VAL A 204 23.16 20.01 2.95
N LYS A 205 23.56 18.92 3.64
CA LYS A 205 24.50 18.94 4.73
C LYS A 205 25.68 18.04 4.40
N GLY A 206 26.87 18.59 4.30
CA GLY A 206 28.09 17.84 4.02
C GLY A 206 28.47 16.90 5.15
N ALA A 207 29.20 15.81 4.83
CA ALA A 207 29.61 14.79 5.78
C ALA A 207 30.40 15.33 6.98
N GLU A 208 31.23 16.35 6.76
CA GLU A 208 32.07 16.96 7.80
C GLU A 208 31.52 18.30 8.34
N SER A 209 30.40 18.75 7.79
CA SER A 209 29.80 20.06 8.16
C SER A 209 28.49 19.87 8.94
N SER A 210 28.34 20.60 10.03
CA SER A 210 27.06 20.67 10.75
C SER A 210 26.08 21.71 10.14
N ALA A 211 26.56 22.59 9.25
CA ALA A 211 25.77 23.62 8.61
C ALA A 211 25.14 23.13 7.31
N ALA A 212 23.83 23.38 7.13
CA ALA A 212 23.18 23.18 5.85
C ALA A 212 23.58 24.28 4.86
N ARG A 213 23.65 23.93 3.56
CA ARG A 213 23.86 24.86 2.46
C ARG A 213 22.85 24.59 1.34
N ASP A 214 22.48 25.63 0.62
CA ASP A 214 21.59 25.47 -0.52
C ASP A 214 22.43 25.41 -1.81
N VAL A 215 22.11 24.42 -2.65
CA VAL A 215 22.76 24.18 -3.92
C VAL A 215 21.69 24.23 -5.01
N SER A 216 21.84 25.16 -5.95
CA SER A 216 20.91 25.34 -7.07
C SER A 216 21.42 24.59 -8.31
N VAL A 217 20.72 23.54 -8.72
CA VAL A 217 21.05 22.69 -9.85
C VAL A 217 20.23 23.12 -11.06
N PRO A 218 20.84 23.59 -12.17
CA PRO A 218 20.10 24.01 -13.35
C PRO A 218 19.50 22.79 -14.07
N ILE A 219 18.25 22.92 -14.50
CA ILE A 219 17.52 21.92 -15.30
C ILE A 219 16.99 22.56 -16.59
N LEU A 220 17.01 21.81 -17.68
CA LEU A 220 16.48 22.25 -18.98
C LEU A 220 15.65 21.11 -19.58
N GLY A 221 14.33 21.31 -19.73
CA GLY A 221 13.42 20.28 -20.20
C GLY A 221 13.61 18.97 -19.41
N PHE A 222 13.65 19.04 -18.10
CA PHE A 222 14.07 17.94 -17.23
C PHE A 222 13.31 16.66 -17.53
N MET A 223 13.98 15.67 -18.09
CA MET A 223 13.41 14.35 -18.47
C MET A 223 12.15 14.42 -19.35
N ALA A 224 11.95 15.50 -20.16
CA ALA A 224 10.74 15.69 -20.97
C ALA A 224 10.45 14.52 -21.93
N ASP A 225 11.50 13.89 -22.47
CA ASP A 225 11.39 12.79 -23.43
C ASP A 225 11.65 11.41 -22.80
N SER A 226 11.71 11.32 -21.44
CA SER A 226 12.06 10.07 -20.77
C SER A 226 10.82 9.17 -20.60
N THR A 227 10.88 7.97 -21.16
CA THR A 227 9.89 6.92 -20.96
C THR A 227 10.05 6.21 -19.61
N GLU A 228 11.25 6.23 -19.03
CA GLU A 228 11.57 5.69 -17.71
C GLU A 228 12.22 6.78 -16.86
N PRO A 229 11.45 7.46 -15.99
CA PRO A 229 11.99 8.55 -15.20
C PRO A 229 12.97 8.04 -14.14
N ARG A 230 14.25 8.39 -14.32
CA ARG A 230 15.33 8.15 -13.34
C ARG A 230 15.94 9.50 -12.93
N PRO A 231 15.24 10.27 -12.07
CA PRO A 231 15.57 11.68 -11.84
C PRO A 231 16.95 11.89 -11.24
N LEU A 232 17.38 11.04 -10.32
CA LEU A 232 18.72 11.13 -9.70
C LEU A 232 19.82 10.92 -10.75
N LYS A 233 19.66 9.88 -11.59
CA LYS A 233 20.60 9.59 -12.67
C LYS A 233 20.66 10.70 -13.71
N ALA A 234 19.53 11.34 -14.02
CA ALA A 234 19.47 12.47 -14.93
C ALA A 234 20.27 13.68 -14.44
N LEU A 235 20.37 13.88 -13.13
CA LEU A 235 21.21 14.90 -12.51
C LEU A 235 22.67 14.46 -12.34
N GLY A 236 22.95 13.15 -12.44
CA GLY A 236 24.26 12.58 -12.15
C GLY A 236 24.49 12.26 -10.68
N ILE A 237 23.41 12.07 -9.91
CA ILE A 237 23.46 11.69 -8.50
C ILE A 237 23.34 10.18 -8.37
N THR A 238 24.25 9.55 -7.64
CA THR A 238 24.18 8.13 -7.26
C THR A 238 23.85 8.03 -5.78
N GLN A 239 22.82 7.29 -5.46
CA GLN A 239 22.47 6.97 -4.07
C GLN A 239 23.38 5.84 -3.56
N ILE A 240 23.51 5.72 -2.23
CA ILE A 240 24.16 4.55 -1.64
C ILE A 240 23.39 3.32 -2.09
N ASP A 241 24.08 2.47 -2.81
CA ASP A 241 23.51 1.20 -3.23
C ASP A 241 23.68 0.20 -2.09
N ILE A 242 22.61 -0.54 -1.80
CA ILE A 242 22.71 -1.64 -0.84
C ILE A 242 23.62 -2.70 -1.45
N PRO A 243 24.72 -3.08 -0.78
CA PRO A 243 25.61 -4.09 -1.33
C PRO A 243 24.82 -5.33 -1.76
N ALA A 244 25.15 -5.87 -2.94
CA ALA A 244 24.51 -7.06 -3.46
C ALA A 244 24.96 -8.31 -2.66
N VAL A 245 24.49 -8.41 -1.40
CA VAL A 245 24.73 -9.54 -0.50
C VAL A 245 23.46 -10.39 -0.47
N ILE A 246 23.63 -11.68 -0.67
CA ILE A 246 22.54 -12.66 -0.59
C ILE A 246 22.16 -12.85 0.87
N ASP A 247 20.92 -12.47 1.23
CA ASP A 247 20.40 -12.65 2.58
C ASP A 247 19.91 -14.09 2.76
N LYS A 248 19.07 -14.57 1.83
CA LYS A 248 18.47 -15.92 1.87
C LYS A 248 18.36 -16.51 0.46
N LEU A 249 18.56 -17.80 0.34
CA LEU A 249 18.32 -18.58 -0.88
C LEU A 249 17.05 -19.42 -0.71
N VAL A 250 16.34 -19.61 -1.81
CA VAL A 250 15.23 -20.57 -1.85
C VAL A 250 15.79 -21.92 -2.26
N GLU A 251 15.66 -22.92 -1.38
CA GLU A 251 16.16 -24.27 -1.59
C GLU A 251 15.61 -24.87 -2.89
N GLY A 252 16.47 -25.52 -3.65
CA GLY A 252 16.13 -26.12 -4.94
C GLY A 252 15.97 -25.14 -6.12
N GLN A 253 16.10 -23.85 -5.94
CA GLN A 253 16.09 -22.86 -7.01
C GLN A 253 17.48 -22.67 -7.64
N ALA A 254 17.52 -21.94 -8.76
CA ALA A 254 18.72 -21.78 -9.57
C ALA A 254 19.97 -21.27 -8.80
N GLY A 255 19.77 -20.37 -7.85
CA GLY A 255 20.86 -19.84 -7.03
C GLY A 255 21.47 -20.90 -6.10
N ASP A 256 20.62 -21.68 -5.44
CA ASP A 256 21.03 -22.79 -4.59
C ASP A 256 21.70 -23.90 -5.41
N GLN A 257 21.10 -24.29 -6.56
CA GLN A 257 21.69 -25.27 -7.49
C GLN A 257 23.02 -24.80 -8.06
N ALA A 258 23.25 -23.51 -8.20
CA ALA A 258 24.52 -22.92 -8.65
C ALA A 258 25.58 -22.84 -7.54
N GLY A 259 25.23 -23.21 -6.30
CA GLY A 259 26.15 -23.20 -5.15
C GLY A 259 26.36 -21.82 -4.52
N LEU A 260 25.46 -20.87 -4.73
CA LEU A 260 25.47 -19.61 -4.00
C LEU A 260 25.10 -19.87 -2.54
N LEU A 261 25.60 -19.03 -1.63
CA LEU A 261 25.35 -19.14 -0.19
C LEU A 261 24.78 -17.83 0.36
N ALA A 262 24.00 -17.92 1.43
CA ALA A 262 23.63 -16.74 2.20
C ALA A 262 24.90 -16.06 2.75
N GLY A 263 24.99 -14.73 2.62
CA GLY A 263 26.17 -13.95 2.93
C GLY A 263 27.12 -13.72 1.75
N ASP A 264 26.95 -14.41 0.62
CA ASP A 264 27.75 -14.17 -0.58
C ASP A 264 27.48 -12.75 -1.12
N ARG A 265 28.55 -12.04 -1.47
CA ARG A 265 28.49 -10.74 -2.16
C ARG A 265 28.69 -10.92 -3.65
N ILE A 266 27.68 -10.51 -4.42
CA ILE A 266 27.78 -10.51 -5.88
C ILE A 266 28.64 -9.33 -6.32
N VAL A 267 29.79 -9.60 -6.94
CA VAL A 267 30.75 -8.59 -7.38
C VAL A 267 30.70 -8.34 -8.88
N SER A 268 30.16 -9.30 -9.66
CA SER A 268 29.96 -9.15 -11.10
C SER A 268 28.90 -10.11 -11.62
N VAL A 269 28.19 -9.72 -12.68
CA VAL A 269 27.22 -10.54 -13.41
C VAL A 269 27.52 -10.41 -14.91
N ALA A 270 27.69 -11.53 -15.61
CA ALA A 270 28.04 -11.58 -17.03
C ALA A 270 29.26 -10.70 -17.40
N GLY A 271 30.24 -10.60 -16.48
CA GLY A 271 31.47 -9.80 -16.66
C GLY A 271 31.30 -8.31 -16.37
N GLN A 272 30.11 -7.84 -16.04
CA GLN A 272 29.86 -6.45 -15.61
C GLN A 272 29.93 -6.38 -14.07
N ARG A 273 30.67 -5.40 -13.56
CA ARG A 273 30.79 -5.15 -12.12
C ARG A 273 29.44 -4.71 -11.55
N VAL A 274 29.10 -5.26 -10.40
CA VAL A 274 27.91 -4.92 -9.64
C VAL A 274 28.36 -4.41 -8.27
N ASP A 275 28.01 -3.17 -7.96
CA ASP A 275 28.34 -2.55 -6.66
C ASP A 275 27.18 -2.68 -5.66
N GLY A 276 25.95 -2.87 -6.16
CA GLY A 276 24.75 -3.05 -5.34
C GLY A 276 23.52 -3.54 -6.10
N TRP A 277 22.44 -3.77 -5.36
CA TRP A 277 21.18 -4.33 -5.88
C TRP A 277 20.46 -3.42 -6.88
N SER A 278 20.68 -2.11 -6.87
CA SER A 278 20.03 -1.16 -7.80
C SER A 278 20.47 -1.31 -9.25
N GLN A 279 21.52 -2.10 -9.52
CA GLN A 279 22.12 -2.27 -10.85
C GLN A 279 21.57 -3.48 -11.62
N TRP A 280 20.54 -4.13 -11.08
CA TRP A 280 19.85 -5.28 -11.70
C TRP A 280 18.67 -4.86 -12.54
#